data_cd00814cfa7fd4b18c784436ecd855a8
#
_entry.id   cd00814cfa7fd4b18c784436ecd855a8
#
_cell.length_a   1.000
_cell.length_b   1.000
_cell.length_c   1.000
_cell.angle_alpha   90.00
_cell.angle_beta   90.00
_cell.angle_gamma   90.00
#
_symmetry.space_group_name_H-M   'P 1'
#
loop_
_entity.id
_entity.type
_entity.pdbx_description
1 polymer ?
#
loop_
_entity_poly.entity_id
_entity_poly.type
_entity_poly.pdbx_seq_one_letter_code
_entity_poly.pdbx_strand_id
1 'polypeptide(L)'
;GGAAQKILRKYGMETIGQMAACKRETLETIMGKLGTQLYEYEYANDLDESPVKSRYETEPVKSVGNGTTFSFNLTKRQQIADGIAMLTGEVASRLRHSGLYAGGVQVTVRDPEFHDRSRQRQLSVPTYLFRDLRGTAMELVNEIWKPPSPVRALRVTAINLVPEDETFEQVDLFASAASREQQERPESAMASIRDKYGNRSIAFGGTQRLGRSDEND
;
A
#
# COMPACT_ATOMS: atom_id res chain seq x y z
N GLY A 1 -1.77 -21.41 -3.66
CA GLY A 1 -2.00 -20.80 -4.98
C GLY A 1 -1.55 -21.69 -6.13
N GLY A 2 -1.84 -21.29 -7.40
CA GLY A 2 -1.64 -22.14 -8.58
C GLY A 2 -0.22 -22.67 -8.80
N ALA A 3 0.81 -21.93 -8.39
CA ALA A 3 2.20 -22.38 -8.48
C ALA A 3 2.47 -23.57 -7.54
N ALA A 4 2.00 -23.48 -6.29
CA ALA A 4 2.13 -24.58 -5.33
C ALA A 4 1.39 -25.83 -5.79
N GLN A 5 0.16 -25.67 -6.32
CA GLN A 5 -0.61 -26.79 -6.87
C GLN A 5 0.11 -27.49 -8.02
N LYS A 6 0.74 -26.73 -8.93
CA LYS A 6 1.52 -27.30 -10.05
C LYS A 6 2.70 -28.16 -9.55
N ILE A 7 3.37 -27.71 -8.49
CA ILE A 7 4.48 -28.46 -7.91
C ILE A 7 3.94 -29.74 -7.26
N LEU A 8 2.94 -29.63 -6.37
CA LEU A 8 2.37 -30.79 -5.66
C LEU A 8 1.83 -31.87 -6.60
N ARG A 9 1.16 -31.48 -7.67
CA ARG A 9 0.66 -32.40 -8.70
C ARG A 9 1.77 -33.22 -9.39
N LYS A 10 2.94 -32.63 -9.60
CA LYS A 10 4.09 -33.38 -10.16
C LYS A 10 4.53 -34.54 -9.27
N TYR A 11 4.24 -34.47 -7.98
CA TYR A 11 4.53 -35.51 -6.98
C TYR A 11 3.29 -36.34 -6.60
N GLY A 12 2.23 -36.27 -7.40
CA GLY A 12 1.01 -37.05 -7.20
C GLY A 12 0.10 -36.56 -6.07
N MET A 13 0.30 -35.33 -5.60
CA MET A 13 -0.51 -34.74 -4.52
C MET A 13 -1.56 -33.78 -5.14
N GLU A 14 -2.79 -34.24 -5.24
CA GLU A 14 -3.92 -33.49 -5.84
C GLU A 14 -4.90 -32.96 -4.78
N THR A 15 -4.90 -33.57 -3.60
CA THR A 15 -5.80 -33.24 -2.50
C THR A 15 -5.04 -32.84 -1.23
N ILE A 16 -5.71 -32.08 -0.35
CA ILE A 16 -5.17 -31.73 0.98
C ILE A 16 -4.90 -33.00 1.80
N GLY A 17 -5.80 -34.00 1.73
CA GLY A 17 -5.62 -35.25 2.42
C GLY A 17 -4.37 -36.01 1.99
N GLN A 18 -4.05 -36.04 0.69
CA GLN A 18 -2.79 -36.63 0.19
C GLN A 18 -1.56 -35.86 0.67
N MET A 19 -1.66 -34.54 0.76
CA MET A 19 -0.60 -33.71 1.30
C MET A 19 -0.41 -33.94 2.81
N ALA A 20 -1.50 -34.04 3.58
CA ALA A 20 -1.46 -34.32 5.02
C ALA A 20 -0.89 -35.73 5.33
N ALA A 21 -1.13 -36.70 4.46
CA ALA A 21 -0.56 -38.04 4.59
C ALA A 21 0.93 -38.13 4.20
N CYS A 22 1.49 -37.09 3.61
CA CYS A 22 2.90 -37.02 3.22
C CYS A 22 3.77 -36.73 4.45
N LYS A 23 5.03 -37.21 4.44
CA LYS A 23 5.99 -36.88 5.50
C LYS A 23 6.43 -35.41 5.39
N ARG A 24 6.64 -34.77 6.56
CA ARG A 24 7.11 -33.37 6.65
C ARG A 24 8.37 -33.15 5.81
N GLU A 25 9.36 -34.04 5.96
CA GLU A 25 10.65 -33.94 5.27
C GLU A 25 10.49 -33.99 3.75
N THR A 26 9.48 -34.71 3.26
CA THR A 26 9.19 -34.78 1.82
C THR A 26 8.65 -33.46 1.32
N LEU A 27 7.69 -32.86 2.01
CA LEU A 27 7.14 -31.55 1.65
C LEU A 27 8.18 -30.45 1.75
N GLU A 28 9.05 -30.50 2.77
CA GLU A 28 10.15 -29.56 2.93
C GLU A 28 11.17 -29.69 1.80
N THR A 29 11.49 -30.90 1.37
CA THR A 29 12.41 -31.16 0.24
C THR A 29 11.84 -30.62 -1.07
N ILE A 30 10.53 -30.78 -1.31
CA ILE A 30 9.85 -30.38 -2.55
C ILE A 30 9.63 -28.87 -2.63
N MET A 31 9.31 -28.21 -1.50
CA MET A 31 8.81 -26.82 -1.47
C MET A 31 9.56 -25.90 -0.50
N GLY A 32 10.60 -26.40 0.19
CA GLY A 32 11.35 -25.64 1.19
C GLY A 32 10.46 -25.19 2.36
N LYS A 33 10.68 -23.97 2.85
CA LYS A 33 9.91 -23.40 3.97
C LYS A 33 8.38 -23.42 3.76
N LEU A 34 7.92 -23.29 2.51
CA LEU A 34 6.49 -23.38 2.21
C LEU A 34 5.96 -24.80 2.44
N GLY A 35 6.78 -25.83 2.18
CA GLY A 35 6.41 -27.22 2.45
C GLY A 35 6.21 -27.48 3.94
N THR A 36 7.10 -26.97 4.78
CA THR A 36 6.97 -27.03 6.24
C THR A 36 5.69 -26.33 6.71
N GLN A 37 5.45 -25.12 6.23
CA GLN A 37 4.23 -24.37 6.56
C GLN A 37 2.96 -25.08 6.13
N LEU A 38 2.93 -25.67 4.92
CA LEU A 38 1.76 -26.41 4.43
C LEU A 38 1.50 -27.68 5.24
N TYR A 39 2.55 -28.32 5.75
CA TYR A 39 2.43 -29.48 6.62
C TYR A 39 1.83 -29.10 7.99
N GLU A 40 2.27 -27.97 8.54
CA GLU A 40 1.90 -27.49 9.88
C GLU A 40 0.54 -26.78 9.91
N TYR A 41 0.07 -26.31 8.74
CA TYR A 41 -1.25 -25.65 8.69
C TYR A 41 -2.40 -26.55 9.10
N GLU A 42 -3.39 -25.94 9.71
CA GLU A 42 -4.67 -26.48 10.16
C GLU A 42 -5.34 -27.43 9.16
N TYR A 43 -5.12 -27.19 7.87
CA TYR A 43 -5.67 -28.00 6.77
C TYR A 43 -4.95 -29.32 6.53
N ALA A 44 -3.71 -29.46 6.99
CA ALA A 44 -2.93 -30.67 6.78
C ALA A 44 -2.86 -31.52 8.07
N ASN A 45 -2.36 -30.99 9.16
CA ASN A 45 -2.12 -31.76 10.37
C ASN A 45 -2.53 -31.05 11.67
N ASP A 46 -3.08 -29.82 11.58
CA ASP A 46 -3.55 -29.03 12.73
C ASP A 46 -2.50 -28.86 13.84
N LEU A 47 -1.24 -28.65 13.41
CA LEU A 47 -0.10 -28.46 14.32
C LEU A 47 0.16 -26.99 14.62
N ASP A 48 -0.58 -26.09 14.00
CA ASP A 48 -0.46 -24.65 14.24
C ASP A 48 -1.20 -24.30 15.55
N GLU A 49 -0.43 -24.12 16.61
CA GLU A 49 -0.92 -23.69 17.92
C GLU A 49 -1.30 -22.21 17.97
N SER A 50 -1.23 -21.51 16.83
CA SER A 50 -1.64 -20.11 16.76
C SER A 50 -3.12 -19.98 17.16
N PRO A 51 -3.47 -19.12 18.12
CA PRO A 51 -4.85 -18.97 18.52
C PRO A 51 -5.71 -18.55 17.33
N VAL A 52 -6.82 -19.25 17.13
CA VAL A 52 -7.83 -18.85 16.15
C VAL A 52 -8.28 -17.43 16.50
N LYS A 53 -7.91 -16.47 15.67
CA LYS A 53 -8.29 -15.08 15.91
C LYS A 53 -9.79 -14.95 15.84
N SER A 54 -10.36 -14.37 16.88
CA SER A 54 -11.77 -14.02 16.89
C SER A 54 -12.09 -13.13 15.68
N ARG A 55 -13.26 -13.36 15.06
CA ARG A 55 -13.78 -12.49 13.98
C ARG A 55 -13.86 -11.00 14.40
N TYR A 56 -13.81 -10.74 15.70
CA TYR A 56 -13.86 -9.41 16.30
C TYR A 56 -12.46 -8.86 16.69
N GLU A 57 -11.40 -9.67 16.59
CA GLU A 57 -10.04 -9.19 16.75
C GLU A 57 -9.59 -8.53 15.45
N THR A 58 -9.72 -7.22 15.41
CA THR A 58 -9.23 -6.42 14.28
C THR A 58 -7.71 -6.32 14.40
N GLU A 59 -6.97 -6.94 13.47
CA GLU A 59 -5.53 -6.68 13.39
C GLU A 59 -5.30 -5.19 13.12
N PRO A 60 -4.30 -4.57 13.75
CA PRO A 60 -3.97 -3.17 13.47
C PRO A 60 -3.64 -3.02 11.97
N VAL A 61 -4.12 -1.94 11.38
CA VAL A 61 -3.87 -1.62 9.97
C VAL A 61 -2.38 -1.43 9.77
N LYS A 62 -1.75 -2.28 8.96
CA LYS A 62 -0.29 -2.27 8.73
C LYS A 62 0.15 -1.24 7.69
N SER A 63 -0.72 -0.90 6.76
CA SER A 63 -0.45 0.08 5.69
C SER A 63 -1.74 0.61 5.09
N VAL A 64 -1.67 1.83 4.56
CA VAL A 64 -2.76 2.46 3.79
C VAL A 64 -2.23 2.81 2.42
N GLY A 65 -2.77 2.20 1.37
CA GLY A 65 -2.28 2.40 0.01
C GLY A 65 -3.39 2.67 -1.00
N ASN A 66 -3.03 3.37 -2.07
CA ASN A 66 -3.87 3.51 -3.26
C ASN A 66 -3.03 3.30 -4.51
N GLY A 67 -3.60 2.68 -5.53
CA GLY A 67 -2.94 2.43 -6.81
C GLY A 67 -3.94 2.40 -7.94
N THR A 68 -3.46 2.74 -9.15
CA THR A 68 -4.29 2.71 -10.34
C THR A 68 -3.50 2.25 -11.55
N THR A 69 -4.19 1.56 -12.46
CA THR A 69 -3.73 1.30 -13.82
C THR A 69 -4.34 2.37 -14.72
N PHE A 70 -3.50 3.07 -15.47
CA PHE A 70 -3.95 4.12 -16.37
C PHE A 70 -4.48 3.55 -17.68
N SER A 71 -5.40 4.26 -18.34
CA SER A 71 -5.93 3.86 -19.65
C SER A 71 -4.87 3.92 -20.76
N PHE A 72 -3.81 4.73 -20.55
CA PHE A 72 -2.66 4.85 -21.45
C PHE A 72 -1.34 4.89 -20.64
N ASN A 73 -0.22 4.63 -21.30
CA ASN A 73 1.08 4.66 -20.67
C ASN A 73 1.53 6.10 -20.41
N LEU A 74 1.91 6.38 -19.16
CA LEU A 74 2.46 7.68 -18.79
C LEU A 74 3.95 7.72 -19.15
N THR A 75 4.38 8.78 -19.87
CA THR A 75 5.78 8.94 -20.31
C THR A 75 6.36 10.30 -19.94
N LYS A 76 5.51 11.25 -19.53
CA LYS A 76 5.92 12.62 -19.20
C LYS A 76 5.97 12.82 -17.68
N ARG A 77 6.94 13.63 -17.21
CA ARG A 77 7.06 13.97 -15.78
C ARG A 77 5.77 14.54 -15.19
N GLN A 78 5.07 15.39 -15.96
CA GLN A 78 3.82 15.99 -15.49
C GLN A 78 2.74 14.93 -15.26
N GLN A 79 2.58 13.97 -16.18
CA GLN A 79 1.62 12.88 -16.04
C GLN A 79 1.90 12.04 -14.79
N ILE A 80 3.18 11.73 -14.52
CA ILE A 80 3.59 11.02 -13.31
C ILE A 80 3.28 11.86 -12.06
N ALA A 81 3.61 13.16 -12.07
CA ALA A 81 3.35 14.05 -10.95
C ALA A 81 1.84 14.18 -10.64
N ASP A 82 1.00 14.22 -11.67
CA ASP A 82 -0.45 14.25 -11.53
C ASP A 82 -1.00 12.92 -10.98
N GLY A 83 -0.48 11.78 -11.48
CA GLY A 83 -0.81 10.45 -10.97
C GLY A 83 -0.44 10.27 -9.49
N ILE A 84 0.77 10.67 -9.11
CA ILE A 84 1.23 10.63 -7.72
C ILE A 84 0.38 11.57 -6.85
N ALA A 85 0.05 12.78 -7.31
CA ALA A 85 -0.78 13.71 -6.55
C ALA A 85 -2.19 13.15 -6.30
N MET A 86 -2.79 12.54 -7.32
CA MET A 86 -4.11 11.90 -7.20
C MET A 86 -4.07 10.77 -6.17
N LEU A 87 -3.12 9.85 -6.29
CA LEU A 87 -3.01 8.69 -5.39
C LEU A 87 -2.69 9.10 -3.95
N THR A 88 -1.78 10.06 -3.78
CA THR A 88 -1.38 10.57 -2.46
C THR A 88 -2.54 11.30 -1.77
N GLY A 89 -3.37 12.03 -2.52
CA GLY A 89 -4.56 12.69 -1.98
C GLY A 89 -5.54 11.70 -1.34
N GLU A 90 -5.75 10.56 -1.98
CA GLU A 90 -6.59 9.48 -1.43
C GLU A 90 -5.95 8.81 -0.19
N VAL A 91 -4.63 8.58 -0.21
CA VAL A 91 -3.91 8.02 0.93
C VAL A 91 -3.98 8.97 2.12
N ALA A 92 -3.69 10.25 1.93
CA ALA A 92 -3.77 11.29 2.96
C ALA A 92 -5.18 11.39 3.57
N SER A 93 -6.21 11.36 2.73
CA SER A 93 -7.60 11.37 3.19
C SER A 93 -7.92 10.17 4.07
N ARG A 94 -7.54 8.95 3.64
CA ARG A 94 -7.78 7.71 4.43
C ARG A 94 -7.03 7.71 5.75
N LEU A 95 -5.76 8.15 5.77
CA LEU A 95 -4.96 8.25 7.00
C LEU A 95 -5.67 9.14 8.03
N ARG A 96 -6.11 10.34 7.61
CA ARG A 96 -6.83 11.27 8.48
C ARG A 96 -8.14 10.69 9.02
N HIS A 97 -8.96 10.08 8.17
CA HIS A 97 -10.22 9.46 8.61
C HIS A 97 -10.03 8.32 9.60
N SER A 98 -8.87 7.67 9.54
CA SER A 98 -8.53 6.55 10.43
C SER A 98 -7.74 6.98 11.67
N GLY A 99 -7.44 8.27 11.86
CA GLY A 99 -6.58 8.75 12.95
C GLY A 99 -5.16 8.16 12.89
N LEU A 100 -4.62 7.96 11.68
CA LEU A 100 -3.32 7.31 11.47
C LEU A 100 -2.33 8.27 10.78
N TYR A 101 -1.07 8.14 11.16
CA TYR A 101 0.06 8.87 10.58
C TYR A 101 0.99 7.90 9.87
N ALA A 102 1.51 8.28 8.71
CA ALA A 102 2.51 7.52 7.98
C ALA A 102 3.90 7.75 8.60
N GLY A 103 4.54 6.70 9.09
CA GLY A 103 5.96 6.72 9.47
C GLY A 103 6.89 6.51 8.27
N GLY A 104 6.35 6.13 7.11
CA GLY A 104 7.09 5.99 5.87
C GLY A 104 6.19 5.98 4.63
N VAL A 105 6.81 6.15 3.48
CA VAL A 105 6.14 6.13 2.16
C VAL A 105 6.80 5.10 1.28
N GLN A 106 6.00 4.29 0.60
CA GLN A 106 6.42 3.38 -0.46
C GLN A 106 5.76 3.77 -1.78
N VAL A 107 6.52 3.72 -2.87
CA VAL A 107 6.00 3.89 -4.22
C VAL A 107 6.34 2.66 -5.05
N THR A 108 5.38 2.22 -5.86
CA THR A 108 5.56 1.18 -6.86
C THR A 108 5.20 1.74 -8.24
N VAL A 109 6.09 1.52 -9.18
CA VAL A 109 5.93 1.85 -10.60
C VAL A 109 5.89 0.54 -11.37
N ARG A 110 4.83 0.33 -12.16
CA ARG A 110 4.69 -0.84 -13.04
C ARG A 110 4.81 -0.42 -14.50
N ASP A 111 5.66 -1.10 -15.25
CA ASP A 111 5.79 -0.92 -16.69
C ASP A 111 4.69 -1.68 -17.47
N PRO A 112 4.59 -1.49 -18.81
CA PRO A 112 3.62 -2.22 -19.64
C PRO A 112 3.85 -3.73 -19.70
N GLU A 113 5.08 -4.19 -19.43
CA GLU A 113 5.49 -5.60 -19.39
C GLU A 113 5.19 -6.25 -18.01
N PHE A 114 4.49 -5.52 -17.12
CA PHE A 114 4.09 -5.94 -15.77
C PHE A 114 5.24 -6.13 -14.79
N HIS A 115 6.41 -5.53 -15.02
CA HIS A 115 7.49 -5.50 -14.04
C HIS A 115 7.25 -4.38 -13.03
N ASP A 116 7.36 -4.74 -11.75
CA ASP A 116 7.25 -3.79 -10.65
C ASP A 116 8.62 -3.32 -10.17
N ARG A 117 8.77 -2.00 -10.01
CA ARG A 117 9.89 -1.38 -9.30
C ARG A 117 9.36 -0.62 -8.12
N SER A 118 9.87 -0.92 -6.93
CA SER A 118 9.43 -0.28 -5.70
C SER A 118 10.58 0.37 -4.95
N ARG A 119 10.29 1.48 -4.27
CA ARG A 119 11.15 2.11 -3.28
C ARG A 119 10.32 2.60 -2.12
N GLN A 120 10.96 2.60 -0.95
CA GLN A 120 10.35 3.13 0.27
C GLN A 120 11.35 3.98 1.04
N ARG A 121 10.82 4.91 1.85
CA ARG A 121 11.59 5.77 2.73
C ARG A 121 10.84 5.99 4.03
N GLN A 122 11.60 5.94 5.14
CA GLN A 122 11.13 6.37 6.45
C GLN A 122 11.02 7.89 6.47
N LEU A 123 9.99 8.42 7.10
CA LEU A 123 9.84 9.84 7.35
C LEU A 123 10.49 10.19 8.69
N SER A 124 11.11 11.36 8.77
CA SER A 124 11.70 11.85 10.02
C SER A 124 10.65 12.15 11.08
N VAL A 125 9.46 12.57 10.65
CA VAL A 125 8.30 12.83 11.49
C VAL A 125 7.09 12.17 10.84
N PRO A 126 6.31 11.35 11.58
CA PRO A 126 5.07 10.78 11.08
C PRO A 126 4.09 11.87 10.65
N THR A 127 3.43 11.68 9.50
CA THR A 127 2.51 12.69 8.94
C THR A 127 1.36 12.05 8.15
N TYR A 128 0.25 12.75 8.05
CA TYR A 128 -0.81 12.46 7.08
C TYR A 128 -0.94 13.56 6.01
N LEU A 129 -0.09 14.61 6.09
CA LEU A 129 -0.19 15.76 5.21
C LEU A 129 0.13 15.41 3.76
N PHE A 130 -0.76 15.76 2.87
CA PHE A 130 -0.61 15.53 1.44
C PHE A 130 0.71 16.04 0.88
N ARG A 131 1.14 17.25 1.30
CA ARG A 131 2.37 17.88 0.82
C ARG A 131 3.59 17.02 1.10
N ASP A 132 3.71 16.53 2.33
CA ASP A 132 4.88 15.78 2.79
C ASP A 132 4.92 14.39 2.14
N LEU A 133 3.78 13.70 2.14
CA LEU A 133 3.63 12.40 1.47
C LEU A 133 3.90 12.49 -0.04
N ARG A 134 3.36 13.52 -0.71
CA ARG A 134 3.58 13.75 -2.15
C ARG A 134 5.04 14.08 -2.44
N GLY A 135 5.68 14.94 -1.64
CA GLY A 135 7.09 15.28 -1.77
C GLY A 135 7.96 14.04 -1.75
N THR A 136 7.84 13.23 -0.70
CA THR A 136 8.56 11.97 -0.56
C THR A 136 8.25 10.99 -1.69
N ALA A 137 6.98 10.84 -2.08
CA ALA A 137 6.59 9.96 -3.18
C ALA A 137 7.22 10.37 -4.51
N MET A 138 7.30 11.67 -4.81
CA MET A 138 7.95 12.19 -6.03
C MET A 138 9.46 11.96 -6.04
N GLU A 139 10.12 12.12 -4.90
CA GLU A 139 11.55 11.80 -4.77
C GLU A 139 11.80 10.32 -5.06
N LEU A 140 11.01 9.42 -4.44
CA LEU A 140 11.12 7.98 -4.65
C LEU A 140 10.86 7.56 -6.10
N VAL A 141 9.87 8.17 -6.76
CA VAL A 141 9.64 7.93 -8.19
C VAL A 141 10.86 8.34 -9.03
N ASN A 142 11.48 9.48 -8.74
CA ASN A 142 12.65 9.95 -9.47
C ASN A 142 13.88 9.01 -9.33
N GLU A 143 13.93 8.19 -8.28
CA GLU A 143 14.98 7.19 -8.10
C GLU A 143 14.78 5.97 -9.01
N ILE A 144 13.53 5.57 -9.27
CA ILE A 144 13.21 4.31 -9.97
C ILE A 144 12.68 4.48 -11.38
N TRP A 145 12.31 5.71 -11.75
CA TRP A 145 11.76 6.03 -13.06
C TRP A 145 12.43 7.25 -13.68
N LYS A 146 12.66 7.16 -14.99
CA LYS A 146 13.17 8.28 -15.80
C LYS A 146 12.37 8.38 -17.11
N PRO A 147 12.01 9.60 -17.54
CA PRO A 147 11.38 9.78 -18.83
C PRO A 147 12.35 9.39 -19.96
N PRO A 148 11.85 8.87 -21.07
CA PRO A 148 10.46 8.66 -21.44
C PRO A 148 9.94 7.25 -21.14
N SER A 149 10.56 6.50 -20.21
CA SER A 149 10.14 5.13 -19.90
C SER A 149 8.63 5.04 -19.62
N PRO A 150 7.90 4.11 -20.27
CA PRO A 150 6.46 4.04 -20.11
C PRO A 150 6.07 3.47 -18.75
N VAL A 151 5.05 4.05 -18.12
CA VAL A 151 4.46 3.60 -16.85
C VAL A 151 3.00 3.24 -17.06
N ARG A 152 2.64 2.01 -16.76
CA ARG A 152 1.28 1.49 -16.89
C ARG A 152 0.46 1.68 -15.62
N ALA A 153 1.08 1.51 -14.45
CA ALA A 153 0.41 1.68 -13.17
C ALA A 153 1.34 2.34 -12.14
N LEU A 154 0.72 3.07 -11.23
CA LEU A 154 1.37 3.66 -10.06
C LEU A 154 0.63 3.22 -8.79
N ARG A 155 1.40 3.08 -7.70
CA ARG A 155 0.86 2.88 -6.36
C ARG A 155 1.65 3.72 -5.36
N VAL A 156 0.93 4.34 -4.43
CA VAL A 156 1.49 5.01 -3.25
C VAL A 156 0.94 4.32 -2.01
N THR A 157 1.80 4.02 -1.06
CA THR A 157 1.44 3.32 0.17
C THR A 157 2.12 4.01 1.36
N ALA A 158 1.32 4.40 2.35
CA ALA A 158 1.79 4.78 3.67
C ALA A 158 2.09 3.49 4.47
N ILE A 159 3.27 3.43 5.04
CA ILE A 159 3.80 2.30 5.81
C ILE A 159 4.23 2.76 7.19
N ASN A 160 4.48 1.81 8.11
CA ASN A 160 4.88 2.10 9.48
C ASN A 160 3.91 3.09 10.12
N LEU A 161 2.64 2.70 10.13
CA LEU A 161 1.56 3.55 10.60
C LEU A 161 1.65 3.73 12.11
N VAL A 162 1.44 4.97 12.55
CA VAL A 162 1.43 5.37 13.95
C VAL A 162 0.05 5.94 14.26
N PRO A 163 -0.64 5.46 15.33
CA PRO A 163 -1.88 6.05 15.80
C PRO A 163 -1.69 7.50 16.26
N GLU A 164 -2.75 8.30 16.19
CA GLU A 164 -2.70 9.72 16.55
C GLU A 164 -2.26 9.94 17.99
N ASP A 165 -2.75 9.14 18.93
CA ASP A 165 -2.43 9.18 20.37
C ASP A 165 -0.94 8.92 20.66
N GLU A 166 -0.30 8.04 19.90
CA GLU A 166 1.13 7.74 20.02
C GLU A 166 2.02 8.82 19.38
N THR A 167 1.47 9.60 18.44
CA THR A 167 2.23 10.61 17.68
C THR A 167 2.52 11.85 18.51
N PHE A 168 1.65 12.20 19.46
CA PHE A 168 1.80 13.41 20.28
C PHE A 168 3.02 13.36 21.22
N GLU A 169 3.42 12.19 21.70
CA GLU A 169 4.59 12.06 22.58
C GLU A 169 5.93 12.29 21.85
N GLN A 170 6.01 11.99 20.53
CA GLN A 170 7.26 12.11 19.76
C GLN A 170 7.44 13.44 19.05
N VAL A 171 6.37 14.16 18.73
CA VAL A 171 6.41 15.37 17.88
C VAL A 171 6.69 16.65 18.64
N ASP A 172 6.41 16.70 19.94
CA ASP A 172 6.56 17.88 20.76
C ASP A 172 8.03 18.36 20.92
N LEU A 173 8.99 17.52 20.54
CA LEU A 173 10.42 17.82 20.62
C LEU A 173 11.01 18.56 19.41
N PHE A 174 10.35 18.55 18.23
CA PHE A 174 10.98 19.01 16.98
C PHE A 174 10.15 19.97 16.11
N ALA A 175 8.88 20.20 16.37
CA ALA A 175 8.05 21.13 15.60
C ALA A 175 7.18 22.00 16.52
N SER A 176 7.18 23.32 16.30
CA SER A 176 6.22 24.19 16.99
C SER A 176 4.79 23.80 16.58
N ALA A 177 3.93 23.51 17.54
CA ALA A 177 2.52 23.16 17.34
C ALA A 177 1.78 24.15 16.41
N ALA A 178 2.13 25.43 16.49
CA ALA A 178 1.60 26.49 15.63
C ALA A 178 1.92 26.31 14.13
N SER A 179 3.11 25.80 13.79
CA SER A 179 3.49 25.56 12.38
C SER A 179 2.69 24.37 11.78
N ARG A 180 2.40 23.36 12.58
CA ARG A 180 1.63 22.18 12.18
C ARG A 180 0.17 22.53 11.97
N GLU A 181 -0.44 23.24 12.89
CA GLU A 181 -1.83 23.70 12.80
C GLU A 181 -2.08 24.57 11.54
N GLN A 182 -1.12 25.45 11.19
CA GLN A 182 -1.20 26.24 9.97
C GLN A 182 -1.18 25.38 8.69
N GLN A 183 -0.46 24.26 8.69
CA GLN A 183 -0.38 23.35 7.54
C GLN A 183 -1.59 22.42 7.45
N GLU A 184 -2.18 22.06 8.57
CA GLU A 184 -3.36 21.18 8.65
C GLU A 184 -4.67 21.89 8.26
N ARG A 185 -4.79 23.18 8.53
CA ARG A 185 -6.03 23.97 8.24
C ARG A 185 -6.52 23.88 6.79
N PRO A 186 -5.68 24.04 5.75
CA PRO A 186 -6.15 23.94 4.36
C PRO A 186 -6.59 22.52 4.00
N GLU A 187 -5.87 21.51 4.50
CA GLU A 187 -6.20 20.12 4.22
C GLU A 187 -7.48 19.67 4.94
N SER A 188 -7.71 20.14 6.17
CA SER A 188 -8.95 19.92 6.92
C SER A 188 -10.15 20.59 6.23
N ALA A 189 -9.98 21.81 5.75
CA ALA A 189 -11.02 22.49 4.98
C ALA A 189 -11.37 21.75 3.69
N MET A 190 -10.36 21.27 2.95
CA MET A 190 -10.58 20.46 1.75
C MET A 190 -11.28 19.14 2.06
N ALA A 191 -10.95 18.50 3.18
CA ALA A 191 -11.63 17.29 3.60
C ALA A 191 -13.09 17.54 3.90
N SER A 192 -13.42 18.57 4.67
CA SER A 192 -14.81 18.96 4.98
C SER A 192 -15.64 19.25 3.73
N ILE A 193 -15.02 19.88 2.71
CA ILE A 193 -15.66 20.11 1.42
C ILE A 193 -15.92 18.79 0.69
N ARG A 194 -14.96 17.87 0.68
CA ARG A 194 -15.10 16.56 0.03
C ARG A 194 -16.15 15.70 0.72
N ASP A 195 -16.21 15.71 2.03
CA ASP A 195 -17.20 14.97 2.82
C ASP A 195 -18.62 15.46 2.52
N LYS A 196 -18.78 16.79 2.35
CA LYS A 196 -20.09 17.41 2.08
C LYS A 196 -20.53 17.34 0.62
N TYR A 197 -19.59 17.45 -0.32
CA TYR A 197 -19.89 17.62 -1.75
C TYR A 197 -19.28 16.52 -2.63
N GLY A 198 -18.67 15.50 -2.02
CA GLY A 198 -18.01 14.37 -2.71
C GLY A 198 -16.55 14.63 -3.05
N ASN A 199 -15.79 13.55 -3.23
CA ASN A 199 -14.33 13.56 -3.44
C ASN A 199 -13.87 14.34 -4.70
N ARG A 200 -14.78 14.62 -5.64
CA ARG A 200 -14.48 15.36 -6.87
C ARG A 200 -14.73 16.88 -6.77
N SER A 201 -15.27 17.37 -5.65
CA SER A 201 -15.66 18.76 -5.48
C SER A 201 -14.48 19.73 -5.41
N ILE A 202 -13.37 19.30 -4.84
CA ILE A 202 -12.15 20.08 -4.69
C ILE A 202 -10.92 19.21 -4.88
N ALA A 203 -9.90 19.73 -5.58
CA ALA A 203 -8.63 19.08 -5.81
C ALA A 203 -7.48 20.08 -5.59
N PHE A 204 -6.28 19.57 -5.32
CA PHE A 204 -5.08 20.40 -5.29
C PHE A 204 -4.83 20.99 -6.69
N GLY A 205 -4.51 22.28 -6.76
CA GLY A 205 -4.23 22.96 -8.03
C GLY A 205 -3.08 22.30 -8.79
N GLY A 206 -3.17 22.31 -10.14
CA GLY A 206 -2.16 21.71 -11.02
C GLY A 206 -2.33 20.21 -11.27
N THR A 207 -3.32 19.55 -10.72
CA THR A 207 -3.64 18.16 -11.06
C THR A 207 -4.51 18.12 -12.32
N GLN A 208 -3.93 17.75 -13.47
CA GLN A 208 -4.73 17.42 -14.65
C GLN A 208 -5.48 16.11 -14.39
N ARG A 209 -6.73 16.03 -14.86
CA ARG A 209 -7.50 14.78 -14.82
C ARG A 209 -6.85 13.76 -15.75
N LEU A 210 -6.04 12.88 -15.20
CA LEU A 210 -5.62 11.68 -15.90
C LEU A 210 -6.87 10.78 -16.00
N GLY A 211 -7.30 10.49 -17.23
CA GLY A 211 -8.47 9.65 -17.47
C GLY A 211 -8.35 8.32 -16.73
N ARG A 212 -9.20 8.11 -15.72
CA ARG A 212 -9.57 6.77 -15.31
C ARG A 212 -10.37 6.18 -16.46
N SER A 213 -10.09 4.95 -16.87
CA SER A 213 -11.09 4.17 -17.58
C SER A 213 -12.30 4.09 -16.65
N ASP A 214 -13.36 4.84 -16.96
CA ASP A 214 -14.65 4.66 -16.33
C ASP A 214 -15.13 3.26 -16.71
N GLU A 215 -14.95 2.29 -15.83
CA GLU A 215 -15.73 1.08 -15.83
C GLU A 215 -17.14 1.47 -15.35
N ASN A 216 -17.96 1.88 -16.31
CA ASN A 216 -19.41 1.82 -16.25
C ASN A 216 -19.94 2.09 -17.67
N ASP A 217 -20.16 1.02 -18.40
CA ASP A 217 -21.26 0.77 -19.30
C ASP A 217 -21.73 -0.65 -19.10
#